data_8dff6237f13ed165909f48c2e096e07f
#
_entry.id   8dff6237f13ed165909f48c2e096e07f
#
_cell.length_a   1.000
_cell.length_b   1.000
_cell.length_c   1.000
_cell.angle_alpha   90.00
_cell.angle_beta   90.00
_cell.angle_gamma   90.00
#
_symmetry.space_group_name_H-M   'P 1'
#
loop_
_entity.id
_entity.type
_entity.pdbx_description
1 polymer ?
#
loop_
_entity_poly.entity_id
_entity_poly.type
_entity_poly.pdbx_seq_one_letter_code
_entity_poly.pdbx_strand_id
1 'polypeptide(L)'
;DMRRECEAAGLDFIFGCEFSSPWRERRMNFHIVGFDFDPEYPEMKEYLAQRSFCEAEQTRILFERGLAEGLIHGIAWEEVLEYNRGVTWLCNNHVFETMKAKGLVTDLDYMNFFHTVYGKRRGEVKPPYEFKPIDKMLRLIRDAGGFAVVAHPHRQLHAIPELIEMGLSGLEVWHHL
;
A
#
# COMPACT_ATOMS: atom_id res chain seq x y z
N ASP A 1 -9.66 16.46 -5.27
CA ASP A 1 -8.71 15.82 -6.19
C ASP A 1 -7.39 16.57 -6.13
N MET A 2 -6.32 15.90 -5.65
CA MET A 2 -5.01 16.50 -5.42
C MET A 2 -4.42 17.12 -6.69
N ARG A 3 -4.58 16.48 -7.85
CA ARG A 3 -4.12 17.02 -9.13
C ARG A 3 -4.70 18.41 -9.39
N ARG A 4 -6.01 18.56 -9.24
CA ARG A 4 -6.71 19.85 -9.46
C ARG A 4 -6.25 20.94 -8.46
N GLU A 5 -5.98 20.55 -7.22
CA GLU A 5 -5.48 21.48 -6.19
C GLU A 5 -4.05 21.94 -6.51
N CYS A 6 -3.19 21.03 -7.00
CA CYS A 6 -1.84 21.37 -7.45
C CYS A 6 -1.90 22.31 -8.66
N GLU A 7 -2.71 22.00 -9.68
CA GLU A 7 -2.91 22.84 -10.85
C GLU A 7 -3.39 24.26 -10.47
N ALA A 8 -4.36 24.36 -9.54
CA ALA A 8 -4.86 25.64 -9.05
C ALA A 8 -3.79 26.45 -8.29
N ALA A 9 -2.83 25.76 -7.68
CA ALA A 9 -1.68 26.38 -6.98
C ALA A 9 -0.47 26.64 -7.90
N GLY A 10 -0.53 26.28 -9.19
CA GLY A 10 0.59 26.40 -10.13
C GLY A 10 1.72 25.40 -9.86
N LEU A 11 1.41 24.25 -9.25
CA LEU A 11 2.35 23.17 -8.96
C LEU A 11 2.20 22.02 -9.94
N ASP A 12 3.32 21.43 -10.32
CA ASP A 12 3.31 20.18 -11.08
C ASP A 12 2.86 19.02 -10.17
N PHE A 13 2.02 18.13 -10.72
CA PHE A 13 1.55 16.94 -10.02
C PHE A 13 2.07 15.69 -10.72
N ILE A 14 2.87 14.90 -10.01
CA ILE A 14 3.35 13.60 -10.46
C ILE A 14 2.57 12.52 -9.70
N PHE A 15 1.81 11.70 -10.43
CA PHE A 15 1.14 10.55 -9.85
C PHE A 15 2.14 9.45 -9.49
N GLY A 16 1.96 8.79 -8.37
CA GLY A 16 2.81 7.67 -7.98
C GLY A 16 2.13 6.72 -7.00
N CYS A 17 2.60 5.49 -6.99
CA CYS A 17 2.16 4.46 -6.07
C CYS A 17 3.31 3.54 -5.69
N GLU A 18 3.40 3.15 -4.42
CA GLU A 18 4.37 2.17 -3.93
C GLU A 18 3.77 0.77 -3.93
N PHE A 19 4.47 -0.17 -4.55
CA PHE A 19 4.08 -1.56 -4.72
C PHE A 19 5.03 -2.49 -3.99
N SER A 20 4.50 -3.39 -3.16
CA SER A 20 5.27 -4.55 -2.69
C SER A 20 5.43 -5.56 -3.83
N SER A 21 6.66 -6.01 -4.08
CA SER A 21 6.96 -6.88 -5.21
C SER A 21 8.02 -7.92 -4.85
N PRO A 22 7.64 -9.23 -4.77
CA PRO A 22 8.55 -10.28 -4.40
C PRO A 22 9.48 -10.66 -5.57
N TRP A 23 10.73 -10.95 -5.21
CA TRP A 23 11.68 -11.70 -6.04
C TRP A 23 11.86 -13.09 -5.44
N ARG A 24 11.03 -14.03 -5.90
CA ARG A 24 10.89 -15.35 -5.25
C ARG A 24 12.17 -16.18 -5.29
N GLU A 25 12.89 -16.15 -6.43
CA GLU A 25 14.13 -16.92 -6.65
C GLU A 25 15.23 -16.49 -5.67
N ARG A 26 15.23 -15.21 -5.28
CA ARG A 26 16.19 -14.65 -4.31
C ARG A 26 15.64 -14.54 -2.89
N ARG A 27 14.39 -14.92 -2.66
CA ARG A 27 13.67 -14.78 -1.38
C ARG A 27 13.71 -13.35 -0.83
N MET A 28 13.62 -12.39 -1.74
CA MET A 28 13.62 -10.96 -1.42
C MET A 28 12.24 -10.36 -1.70
N ASN A 29 11.94 -9.27 -1.03
CA ASN A 29 10.77 -8.45 -1.33
C ASN A 29 11.23 -7.00 -1.47
N PHE A 30 10.80 -6.35 -2.54
CA PHE A 30 11.11 -4.95 -2.82
C PHE A 30 9.86 -4.11 -2.70
N HIS A 31 10.06 -2.86 -2.33
CA HIS A 31 9.08 -1.83 -2.52
C HIS A 31 9.47 -1.00 -3.75
N ILE A 32 8.58 -0.96 -4.72
CA ILE A 32 8.81 -0.26 -5.99
C ILE A 32 7.83 0.89 -6.07
N VAL A 33 8.34 2.10 -6.14
CA VAL A 33 7.53 3.28 -6.43
C VAL A 33 7.45 3.43 -7.95
N GLY A 34 6.24 3.30 -8.47
CA GLY A 34 5.93 3.71 -9.85
C GLY A 34 5.58 5.18 -9.86
N PHE A 35 6.26 5.97 -10.69
CA PHE A 35 5.97 7.38 -10.92
C PHE A 35 5.45 7.60 -12.33
N ASP A 36 4.54 8.55 -12.49
CA ASP A 36 4.04 9.09 -13.76
C ASP A 36 3.47 8.04 -14.73
N PHE A 37 3.02 6.90 -14.20
CA PHE A 37 2.34 5.88 -15.00
C PHE A 37 0.86 6.24 -15.20
N ASP A 38 0.28 5.75 -16.30
CA ASP A 38 -1.15 5.86 -16.55
C ASP A 38 -1.95 4.85 -15.69
N PRO A 39 -2.71 5.30 -14.67
CA PRO A 39 -3.52 4.40 -13.84
C PRO A 39 -4.68 3.76 -14.61
N GLU A 40 -5.06 4.30 -15.78
CA GLU A 40 -6.11 3.78 -16.67
C GLU A 40 -5.57 2.75 -17.69
N TYR A 41 -4.23 2.54 -17.75
CA TYR A 41 -3.66 1.45 -18.52
C TYR A 41 -4.28 0.12 -18.10
N PRO A 42 -4.86 -0.69 -19.01
CA PRO A 42 -5.77 -1.77 -18.64
C PRO A 42 -5.23 -2.75 -17.59
N GLU A 43 -4.00 -3.24 -17.77
CA GLU A 43 -3.39 -4.19 -16.82
C GLU A 43 -3.06 -3.51 -15.47
N MET A 44 -2.67 -2.25 -15.47
CA MET A 44 -2.40 -1.48 -14.25
C MET A 44 -3.70 -1.23 -13.47
N LYS A 45 -4.76 -0.80 -14.16
CA LYS A 45 -6.08 -0.58 -13.56
C LYS A 45 -6.62 -1.83 -12.89
N GLU A 46 -6.54 -2.97 -13.58
CA GLU A 46 -6.94 -4.26 -13.00
C GLU A 46 -6.10 -4.61 -11.77
N TYR A 47 -4.79 -4.46 -11.85
CA TYR A 47 -3.89 -4.74 -10.73
C TYR A 47 -4.16 -3.83 -9.52
N LEU A 48 -4.37 -2.53 -9.73
CA LEU A 48 -4.72 -1.58 -8.66
C LEU A 48 -6.05 -1.97 -7.99
N ALA A 49 -7.06 -2.34 -8.78
CA ALA A 49 -8.35 -2.80 -8.25
C ALA A 49 -8.20 -4.08 -7.41
N GLN A 50 -7.44 -5.07 -7.89
CA GLN A 50 -7.14 -6.29 -7.15
C GLN A 50 -6.40 -5.99 -5.83
N ARG A 51 -5.42 -5.10 -5.85
CA ARG A 51 -4.66 -4.75 -4.63
C ARG A 51 -5.52 -3.99 -3.63
N SER A 52 -6.36 -3.07 -4.09
CA SER A 52 -7.31 -2.36 -3.24
C SER A 52 -8.30 -3.32 -2.57
N PHE A 53 -8.83 -4.27 -3.32
CA PHE A 53 -9.71 -5.31 -2.78
C PHE A 53 -8.99 -6.19 -1.75
N CYS A 54 -7.76 -6.64 -2.04
CA CYS A 54 -6.97 -7.46 -1.12
C CYS A 54 -6.70 -6.74 0.20
N GLU A 55 -6.33 -5.47 0.15
CA GLU A 55 -6.05 -4.67 1.34
C GLU A 55 -7.29 -4.47 2.20
N ALA A 56 -8.41 -4.11 1.57
CA ALA A 56 -9.67 -3.92 2.26
C ALA A 56 -10.17 -5.22 2.92
N GLU A 57 -10.09 -6.35 2.21
CA GLU A 57 -10.52 -7.65 2.72
C GLU A 57 -9.61 -8.15 3.86
N GLN A 58 -8.30 -8.00 3.73
CA GLN A 58 -7.36 -8.34 4.79
C GLN A 58 -7.59 -7.48 6.04
N THR A 59 -7.83 -6.19 5.83
CA THR A 59 -8.15 -5.23 6.90
C THR A 59 -9.44 -5.62 7.61
N ARG A 60 -10.50 -5.98 6.86
CA ARG A 60 -11.78 -6.45 7.41
C ARG A 60 -11.61 -7.70 8.28
N ILE A 61 -10.91 -8.72 7.78
CA ILE A 61 -10.68 -9.96 8.52
C ILE A 61 -9.94 -9.69 9.84
N LEU A 62 -8.91 -8.84 9.81
CA LEU A 62 -8.17 -8.48 11.02
C LEU A 62 -8.98 -7.63 11.99
N PHE A 63 -9.83 -6.75 11.47
CA PHE A 63 -10.80 -5.99 12.26
C PHE A 63 -11.79 -6.92 12.99
N GLU A 64 -12.40 -7.88 12.28
CA GLU A 64 -13.33 -8.85 12.85
C GLU A 64 -12.67 -9.72 13.93
N ARG A 65 -11.43 -10.13 13.71
CA ARG A 65 -10.62 -10.81 14.74
C ARG A 65 -10.39 -9.92 15.95
N GLY A 66 -10.04 -8.66 15.73
CA GLY A 66 -9.85 -7.68 16.80
C GLY A 66 -11.10 -7.49 17.66
N LEU A 67 -12.29 -7.48 17.04
CA LEU A 67 -13.57 -7.47 17.76
C LEU A 67 -13.77 -8.75 18.58
N ALA A 68 -13.56 -9.92 17.97
CA ALA A 68 -13.75 -11.21 18.62
C ALA A 68 -12.80 -11.41 19.83
N GLU A 69 -11.61 -10.84 19.79
CA GLU A 69 -10.61 -10.90 20.86
C GLU A 69 -10.71 -9.75 21.87
N GLY A 70 -11.67 -8.82 21.69
CA GLY A 70 -11.84 -7.66 22.58
C GLY A 70 -10.75 -6.61 22.48
N LEU A 71 -9.98 -6.61 21.37
CA LEU A 71 -8.95 -5.60 21.08
C LEU A 71 -9.54 -4.36 20.41
N ILE A 72 -10.67 -4.54 19.73
CA ILE A 72 -11.49 -3.48 19.14
C ILE A 72 -12.87 -3.56 19.77
N HIS A 73 -13.44 -2.42 20.12
CA HIS A 73 -14.81 -2.35 20.66
C HIS A 73 -15.48 -1.02 20.32
N GLY A 74 -16.79 -0.99 20.44
CA GLY A 74 -17.58 0.24 20.27
C GLY A 74 -17.71 0.73 18.80
N ILE A 75 -17.36 -0.10 17.81
CA ILE A 75 -17.42 0.23 16.39
C ILE A 75 -17.81 -0.99 15.57
N ALA A 76 -18.58 -0.81 14.50
CA ALA A 76 -18.93 -1.81 13.51
C ALA A 76 -18.18 -1.57 12.18
N TRP A 77 -18.06 -2.59 11.35
CA TRP A 77 -17.40 -2.46 10.04
C TRP A 77 -18.14 -1.49 9.12
N GLU A 78 -19.45 -1.46 9.18
CA GLU A 78 -20.32 -0.54 8.43
C GLU A 78 -20.01 0.93 8.74
N GLU A 79 -19.63 1.22 9.97
CA GLU A 79 -19.23 2.59 10.37
C GLU A 79 -17.87 2.97 9.78
N VAL A 80 -16.94 1.98 9.67
CA VAL A 80 -15.66 2.20 8.97
C VAL A 80 -15.89 2.50 7.50
N LEU A 81 -16.79 1.75 6.84
CA LEU A 81 -17.15 1.98 5.44
C LEU A 81 -17.81 3.35 5.23
N GLU A 82 -18.72 3.72 6.11
CA GLU A 82 -19.43 5.00 6.02
C GLU A 82 -18.51 6.20 6.21
N TYR A 83 -17.65 6.14 7.23
CA TYR A 83 -16.68 7.21 7.51
C TYR A 83 -15.67 7.42 6.37
N ASN A 84 -15.28 6.33 5.70
CA ASN A 84 -14.32 6.33 4.61
C ASN A 84 -14.99 6.21 3.22
N ARG A 85 -16.23 6.70 3.07
CA ARG A 85 -16.96 6.61 1.81
C ARG A 85 -16.17 7.20 0.65
N GLY A 86 -16.00 6.43 -0.43
CA GLY A 86 -15.23 6.82 -1.62
C GLY A 86 -13.75 6.44 -1.58
N VAL A 87 -13.25 5.91 -0.45
CA VAL A 87 -11.92 5.31 -0.37
C VAL A 87 -11.98 3.89 -0.92
N THR A 88 -11.19 3.60 -1.94
CA THR A 88 -11.13 2.27 -2.56
C THR A 88 -10.09 1.36 -1.90
N TRP A 89 -9.08 1.95 -1.26
CA TRP A 89 -7.98 1.25 -0.60
C TRP A 89 -8.09 1.41 0.93
N LEU A 90 -8.93 0.59 1.56
CA LEU A 90 -9.10 0.60 3.02
C LEU A 90 -7.97 -0.19 3.70
N CYS A 91 -7.32 0.43 4.68
CA CYS A 91 -6.28 -0.18 5.49
C CYS A 91 -6.49 0.11 6.99
N ASN A 92 -5.60 -0.42 7.83
CA ASN A 92 -5.64 -0.23 9.28
C ASN A 92 -5.76 1.23 9.74
N ASN A 93 -5.15 2.17 9.02
CA ASN A 93 -5.24 3.60 9.36
C ASN A 93 -6.68 4.12 9.26
N HIS A 94 -7.43 3.69 8.25
CA HIS A 94 -8.83 4.09 8.07
C HIS A 94 -9.72 3.57 9.21
N VAL A 95 -9.45 2.35 9.72
CA VAL A 95 -10.12 1.82 10.90
C VAL A 95 -9.79 2.68 12.12
N PHE A 96 -8.50 2.98 12.32
CA PHE A 96 -8.04 3.77 13.45
C PHE A 96 -8.62 5.19 13.46
N GLU A 97 -8.61 5.87 12.32
CA GLU A 97 -9.18 7.22 12.19
C GLU A 97 -10.70 7.22 12.44
N THR A 98 -11.41 6.16 12.05
CA THR A 98 -12.83 6.02 12.37
C THR A 98 -13.04 5.86 13.88
N MET A 99 -12.24 5.02 14.55
CA MET A 99 -12.27 4.87 16.02
C MET A 99 -11.97 6.19 16.74
N LYS A 100 -10.97 6.93 16.23
CA LYS A 100 -10.60 8.24 16.76
C LYS A 100 -11.71 9.28 16.59
N ALA A 101 -12.36 9.32 15.44
CA ALA A 101 -13.51 10.19 15.20
C ALA A 101 -14.69 9.90 16.14
N LYS A 102 -14.82 8.66 16.62
CA LYS A 102 -15.81 8.26 17.64
C LYS A 102 -15.33 8.52 19.07
N GLY A 103 -14.11 9.01 19.29
CA GLY A 103 -13.55 9.23 20.62
C GLY A 103 -13.17 7.95 21.38
N LEU A 104 -13.01 6.82 20.66
CA LEU A 104 -12.65 5.52 21.27
C LEU A 104 -11.13 5.39 21.52
N VAL A 105 -10.33 6.12 20.75
CA VAL A 105 -8.86 6.11 20.82
C VAL A 105 -8.30 7.51 20.59
N THR A 106 -7.03 7.71 20.92
CA THR A 106 -6.25 8.94 20.68
C THR A 106 -5.03 8.61 19.81
N ASP A 107 -4.34 9.61 19.29
CA ASP A 107 -3.12 9.41 18.48
C ASP A 107 -2.04 8.60 19.21
N LEU A 108 -2.00 8.66 20.54
CA LEU A 108 -1.07 7.90 21.37
C LEU A 108 -1.30 6.38 21.33
N ASP A 109 -2.51 5.95 20.96
CA ASP A 109 -2.91 4.54 20.94
C ASP A 109 -2.54 3.86 19.61
N TYR A 110 -2.16 4.62 18.56
CA TYR A 110 -1.97 4.08 17.21
C TYR A 110 -0.96 2.93 17.15
N MET A 111 0.21 3.07 17.75
CA MET A 111 1.25 2.04 17.67
C MET A 111 0.83 0.76 18.39
N ASN A 112 0.15 0.88 19.54
CA ASN A 112 -0.39 -0.27 20.25
C ASN A 112 -1.48 -0.96 19.41
N PHE A 113 -2.43 -0.22 18.87
CA PHE A 113 -3.46 -0.71 17.97
C PHE A 113 -2.86 -1.43 16.76
N PHE A 114 -1.91 -0.78 16.07
CA PHE A 114 -1.25 -1.38 14.92
C PHE A 114 -0.58 -2.70 15.27
N HIS A 115 0.23 -2.76 16.34
CA HIS A 115 0.97 -3.96 16.70
C HIS A 115 0.06 -5.08 17.19
N THR A 116 -0.99 -4.78 17.92
CA THR A 116 -1.87 -5.79 18.52
C THR A 116 -2.89 -6.35 17.55
N VAL A 117 -3.44 -5.50 16.67
CA VAL A 117 -4.51 -5.91 15.76
C VAL A 117 -3.98 -6.29 14.38
N TYR A 118 -3.03 -5.53 13.83
CA TYR A 118 -2.61 -5.68 12.42
C TYR A 118 -1.18 -6.22 12.26
N GLY A 119 -0.19 -5.65 12.89
CA GLY A 119 1.23 -5.89 12.73
C GLY A 119 1.63 -7.32 12.33
N LYS A 120 2.00 -8.13 13.29
CA LYS A 120 2.43 -9.53 13.04
C LYS A 120 1.32 -10.42 12.48
N ARG A 121 0.05 -10.12 12.77
CA ARG A 121 -1.12 -10.90 12.35
C ARG A 121 -1.43 -10.78 10.87
N ARG A 122 -0.98 -9.70 10.22
CA ARG A 122 -1.17 -9.49 8.79
C ARG A 122 -0.61 -10.65 7.95
N GLY A 123 0.52 -11.23 8.36
CA GLY A 123 1.10 -12.40 7.72
C GLY A 123 0.29 -13.70 7.86
N GLU A 124 -0.65 -13.76 8.81
CA GLU A 124 -1.53 -14.93 9.03
C GLU A 124 -2.74 -14.94 8.08
N VAL A 125 -3.08 -13.79 7.51
CA VAL A 125 -4.19 -13.62 6.58
C VAL A 125 -3.64 -13.55 5.16
N LYS A 126 -3.83 -14.61 4.38
CA LYS A 126 -3.42 -14.61 2.98
C LYS A 126 -4.35 -13.71 2.18
N PRO A 127 -3.81 -12.74 1.42
CA PRO A 127 -4.62 -11.98 0.49
C PRO A 127 -5.15 -12.88 -0.62
N PRO A 128 -6.34 -12.61 -1.19
CA PRO A 128 -6.94 -13.43 -2.25
C PRO A 128 -6.13 -13.42 -3.56
N TYR A 129 -5.28 -12.41 -3.76
CA TYR A 129 -4.38 -12.31 -4.91
C TYR A 129 -2.93 -12.11 -4.46
N GLU A 130 -2.01 -12.78 -5.14
CA GLU A 130 -0.58 -12.62 -4.84
C GLU A 130 -0.03 -11.29 -5.36
N PHE A 131 1.05 -10.84 -4.71
CA PHE A 131 1.82 -9.70 -5.23
C PHE A 131 2.46 -10.04 -6.57
N LYS A 132 2.46 -9.09 -7.51
CA LYS A 132 3.10 -9.25 -8.81
C LYS A 132 4.62 -9.38 -8.62
N PRO A 133 5.28 -10.41 -9.19
CA PRO A 133 6.74 -10.56 -9.12
C PRO A 133 7.48 -9.34 -9.68
N ILE A 134 8.72 -9.13 -9.20
CA ILE A 134 9.50 -7.91 -9.48
C ILE A 134 9.67 -7.63 -10.97
N ASP A 135 10.03 -8.63 -11.78
CA ASP A 135 10.17 -8.51 -13.23
C ASP A 135 8.87 -8.08 -13.92
N LYS A 136 7.75 -8.61 -13.45
CA LYS A 136 6.42 -8.27 -13.96
C LYS A 136 5.97 -6.88 -13.53
N MET A 137 6.32 -6.47 -12.31
CA MET A 137 5.98 -5.14 -11.81
C MET A 137 6.75 -4.04 -12.53
N LEU A 138 8.07 -4.21 -12.70
CA LEU A 138 8.90 -3.26 -13.44
C LEU A 138 8.39 -3.09 -14.88
N ARG A 139 8.04 -4.21 -15.53
CA ARG A 139 7.45 -4.18 -16.87
C ARG A 139 6.09 -3.46 -16.88
N LEU A 140 5.20 -3.76 -15.94
CA LEU A 140 3.87 -3.17 -15.89
C LEU A 140 3.95 -1.64 -15.73
N ILE A 141 4.82 -1.14 -14.83
CA ILE A 141 5.00 0.31 -14.64
C ILE A 141 5.50 0.96 -15.93
N ARG A 142 6.48 0.36 -16.59
CA ARG A 142 7.02 0.85 -17.86
C ARG A 142 5.98 0.82 -18.98
N ASP A 143 5.24 -0.28 -19.13
CA ASP A 143 4.24 -0.46 -20.20
C ASP A 143 3.04 0.50 -20.00
N ALA A 144 2.79 0.91 -18.75
CA ALA A 144 1.87 1.99 -18.41
C ALA A 144 2.48 3.41 -18.59
N GLY A 145 3.69 3.53 -19.14
CA GLY A 145 4.36 4.81 -19.45
C GLY A 145 5.16 5.41 -18.29
N GLY A 146 5.25 4.73 -17.14
CA GLY A 146 5.85 5.26 -15.93
C GLY A 146 7.32 4.88 -15.71
N PHE A 147 7.87 5.34 -14.59
CA PHE A 147 9.23 5.09 -14.11
C PHE A 147 9.19 4.27 -12.82
N ALA A 148 9.96 3.18 -12.76
CA ALA A 148 10.08 2.33 -11.59
C ALA A 148 11.30 2.71 -10.76
N VAL A 149 11.09 3.01 -9.49
CA VAL A 149 12.13 3.39 -8.52
C VAL A 149 12.07 2.45 -7.33
N VAL A 150 13.18 1.83 -6.93
CA VAL A 150 13.21 1.03 -5.71
C VAL A 150 13.24 1.93 -4.49
N ALA A 151 12.30 1.72 -3.56
CA ALA A 151 12.22 2.44 -2.29
C ALA A 151 13.16 1.82 -1.24
N HIS A 152 13.76 2.65 -0.39
CA HIS A 152 14.60 2.29 0.78
C HIS A 152 15.44 1.00 0.60
N PRO A 153 16.32 0.88 -0.40
CA PRO A 153 17.00 -0.37 -0.79
C PRO A 153 18.08 -0.87 0.20
N HIS A 154 18.30 -0.21 1.31
CA HIS A 154 19.35 -0.41 2.35
C HIS A 154 20.19 -1.70 2.26
N ARG A 155 19.57 -2.86 2.55
CA ARG A 155 20.21 -4.17 2.57
C ARG A 155 20.17 -4.90 1.23
N GLN A 156 19.59 -4.26 0.20
CA GLN A 156 19.27 -4.86 -1.09
C GLN A 156 20.12 -4.29 -2.24
N LEU A 157 21.11 -3.43 -1.94
CA LEU A 157 21.94 -2.75 -2.93
C LEU A 157 22.66 -3.73 -3.88
N HIS A 158 22.99 -4.93 -3.41
CA HIS A 158 23.65 -5.96 -4.23
C HIS A 158 22.75 -6.50 -5.36
N ALA A 159 21.45 -6.29 -5.29
CA ALA A 159 20.49 -6.71 -6.31
C ALA A 159 20.22 -5.62 -7.37
N ILE A 160 20.64 -4.38 -7.13
CA ILE A 160 20.35 -3.24 -8.02
C ILE A 160 20.84 -3.46 -9.46
N PRO A 161 22.06 -4.00 -9.73
CA PRO A 161 22.51 -4.23 -11.10
C PRO A 161 21.53 -5.09 -11.91
N GLU A 162 21.02 -6.18 -11.35
CA GLU A 162 20.04 -7.03 -12.04
C GLU A 162 18.68 -6.34 -12.22
N LEU A 163 18.25 -5.54 -11.24
CA LEU A 163 17.00 -4.77 -11.37
C LEU A 163 17.10 -3.72 -12.50
N ILE A 164 18.27 -3.12 -12.70
CA ILE A 164 18.52 -2.21 -13.83
C ILE A 164 18.37 -2.97 -15.17
N GLU A 165 18.91 -4.19 -15.27
CA GLU A 165 18.73 -5.03 -16.46
C GLU A 165 17.26 -5.40 -16.70
N MET A 166 16.45 -5.51 -15.63
CA MET A 166 15.00 -5.73 -15.71
C MET A 166 14.21 -4.46 -16.04
N GLY A 167 14.84 -3.28 -16.09
CA GLY A 167 14.20 -2.01 -16.43
C GLY A 167 13.90 -1.08 -15.25
N LEU A 168 14.61 -1.25 -14.12
CA LEU A 168 14.56 -0.29 -13.02
C LEU A 168 15.09 1.07 -13.50
N SER A 169 14.35 2.15 -13.21
CA SER A 169 14.70 3.51 -13.66
C SER A 169 15.49 4.30 -12.62
N GLY A 170 15.41 3.94 -11.35
CA GLY A 170 16.06 4.69 -10.28
C GLY A 170 15.99 4.00 -8.91
N LEU A 171 16.58 4.65 -7.93
CA LEU A 171 16.53 4.22 -6.53
C LEU A 171 16.40 5.41 -5.59
N GLU A 172 15.76 5.19 -4.46
CA GLU A 172 15.71 6.17 -3.39
C GLU A 172 17.10 6.27 -2.75
N VAL A 173 17.65 7.50 -2.68
CA VAL A 173 18.98 7.77 -2.17
C VAL A 173 18.96 8.18 -0.71
N TRP A 174 17.89 8.85 -0.29
CA TRP A 174 17.73 9.35 1.06
C TRP A 174 16.46 8.79 1.71
N HIS A 175 16.65 8.14 2.86
CA HIS A 175 15.56 7.67 3.73
C HIS A 175 15.95 7.93 5.18
N HIS A 176 14.98 8.21 6.03
CA HIS A 176 15.19 8.64 7.43
C HIS A 176 15.54 7.50 8.41
N LEU A 177 15.63 6.26 7.94
CA LEU A 177 16.00 5.09 8.74
C LEU A 177 17.49 4.79 8.65
#